data_6d52473310592aa44f0107b6381890d4
#
_entry.id   6d52473310592aa44f0107b6381890d4
#
_cell.length_a   1.000
_cell.length_b   1.000
_cell.length_c   1.000
_cell.angle_alpha   90.00
_cell.angle_beta   90.00
_cell.angle_gamma   90.00
#
_symmetry.space_group_name_H-M   'P 1'
#
loop_
_entity.id
_entity.type
_entity.pdbx_description
1 polymer ?
#
loop_
_entity_poly.entity_id
_entity_poly.type
_entity_poly.pdbx_seq_one_letter_code
_entity_poly.pdbx_strand_id
1 'polypeptide(L)'
;VVPAAEPAKPAPAVPRITVELKDGLTPQEIGALIGRNVAAVITALMRLGSIVSANQKITDPDTISLVLHELGYEAEIVTTAPVVTTPEKVVQQAVVDEEVPTVVRMQLRPPDQVPDSWVRRTPVVTVMGHVDHGKTTLLDTIKKSNVVDTEFGQITQHIGAYRVQTPHGAVTFLDTPGHEAFSSLRIRGAGITDIIILVVAGTEGVMPQTVEAISHAKAAGVPVIVAVNKSDLPEFSLERVKQQMSDHGFVASDWGGQTEFVPISARNNVGIDQLLDAVLLQAEVMNLRAPVDGPAEAAVIETRKDPQRGSLATVIVVKGVLRVGNSFVCGSSAGKVRAITSHTGERLTEVRPGDPGEVMGFACLPQAGDMLRVVADDREARRVAEERLLREREETRSRKPKLSFEDILSGQSKAFGVILKTDTQGSLEAIRKMLNRVTAELGARADLPRLNIVHAAVGEINESDVLLATAGNSVIIGFNIRPTTQAIKEARHRNVEIKTYRIIYELVDDLRRVVLGQAVLADREEFLGRALVRKVFSISKVGQVAGCFVEEGRIVRNARCRLLRDNVIIAEARISSLKRFKEDVREVEKGYECGIMLENVTDIKEGDVFESYQVVKSSGESAPA
;
A
#
# COMPACT_ATOMS: atom_id res chain seq x y z
N VAL A 1 7.15 -70.97 53.78
CA VAL A 1 8.43 -70.27 53.65
C VAL A 1 8.77 -70.29 52.18
N VAL A 2 8.56 -69.16 51.52
CA VAL A 2 8.93 -68.92 50.11
C VAL A 2 10.21 -68.06 50.12
N PRO A 3 11.29 -68.41 49.39
CA PRO A 3 12.53 -67.68 49.42
C PRO A 3 12.40 -66.36 48.59
N ALA A 4 12.99 -65.32 49.15
CA ALA A 4 13.04 -64.00 48.56
C ALA A 4 13.88 -63.98 47.24
N ALA A 5 13.37 -63.24 46.21
CA ALA A 5 14.07 -63.05 44.96
C ALA A 5 15.20 -62.01 45.14
N GLU A 6 16.38 -62.31 44.59
CA GLU A 6 17.55 -61.43 44.52
C GLU A 6 17.25 -60.18 43.70
N PRO A 7 17.81 -58.99 44.05
CA PRO A 7 17.63 -57.78 43.27
C PRO A 7 18.42 -57.84 41.95
N ALA A 8 17.73 -57.46 40.84
CA ALA A 8 18.30 -57.38 39.50
C ALA A 8 19.45 -56.35 39.45
N LYS A 9 20.55 -56.73 38.79
CA LYS A 9 21.69 -55.84 38.50
C LYS A 9 21.24 -54.59 37.70
N PRO A 10 21.71 -53.40 38.02
CA PRO A 10 21.42 -52.20 37.24
C PRO A 10 21.96 -52.31 35.80
N ALA A 11 21.13 -51.92 34.82
CA ALA A 11 21.52 -51.84 33.40
C ALA A 11 22.68 -50.88 33.23
N PRO A 12 23.60 -51.08 32.26
CA PRO A 12 24.73 -50.20 32.02
C PRO A 12 24.23 -48.78 31.65
N ALA A 13 24.76 -47.78 32.35
CA ALA A 13 24.43 -46.36 32.09
C ALA A 13 24.82 -45.96 30.66
N VAL A 14 23.85 -45.47 29.88
CA VAL A 14 24.07 -44.95 28.54
C VAL A 14 24.92 -43.66 28.67
N PRO A 15 26.06 -43.55 27.95
CA PRO A 15 26.90 -42.37 28.01
C PRO A 15 26.15 -41.15 27.48
N ARG A 16 26.11 -40.06 28.28
CA ARG A 16 25.53 -38.77 27.91
C ARG A 16 26.57 -37.90 27.22
N ILE A 17 26.19 -37.30 26.09
CA ILE A 17 27.05 -36.39 25.30
C ILE A 17 26.31 -35.07 25.09
N THR A 18 26.96 -33.95 25.43
CA THR A 18 26.46 -32.60 25.14
C THR A 18 26.97 -32.18 23.78
N VAL A 19 26.07 -31.83 22.88
CA VAL A 19 26.38 -31.39 21.49
C VAL A 19 25.97 -29.95 21.28
N GLU A 20 26.93 -29.07 20.98
CA GLU A 20 26.65 -27.68 20.62
C GLU A 20 26.36 -27.55 19.13
N LEU A 21 25.16 -27.08 18.79
CA LEU A 21 24.72 -26.88 17.41
C LEU A 21 24.74 -25.38 17.04
N LYS A 22 25.74 -24.95 16.26
CA LYS A 22 25.83 -23.58 15.73
C LYS A 22 25.28 -23.44 14.31
N ASP A 23 25.66 -24.36 13.39
CA ASP A 23 25.28 -24.28 11.96
C ASP A 23 24.99 -25.68 11.35
N GLY A 24 24.63 -26.67 12.17
CA GLY A 24 24.50 -28.07 11.73
C GLY A 24 25.82 -28.84 11.82
N LEU A 25 25.73 -30.20 11.91
CA LEU A 25 26.87 -31.09 12.00
C LEU A 25 26.94 -32.00 10.78
N THR A 26 28.15 -32.27 10.28
CA THR A 26 28.38 -33.28 9.26
C THR A 26 28.49 -34.69 9.88
N PRO A 27 28.15 -35.79 9.15
CA PRO A 27 28.37 -37.16 9.61
C PRO A 27 29.80 -37.43 10.09
N GLN A 28 30.78 -36.70 9.56
CA GLN A 28 32.17 -36.81 9.95
C GLN A 28 32.43 -36.19 11.33
N GLU A 29 31.82 -35.03 11.62
CA GLU A 29 31.91 -34.36 12.93
C GLU A 29 31.16 -35.14 14.00
N ILE A 30 29.99 -35.69 13.68
CA ILE A 30 29.24 -36.59 14.58
C ILE A 30 30.08 -37.82 14.91
N GLY A 31 30.71 -38.47 13.91
CA GLY A 31 31.58 -39.61 14.11
C GLY A 31 32.79 -39.30 15.01
N ALA A 32 33.39 -38.13 14.84
CA ALA A 32 34.51 -37.64 15.66
C ALA A 32 34.09 -37.40 17.12
N LEU A 33 32.91 -36.85 17.37
CA LEU A 33 32.35 -36.59 18.70
C LEU A 33 32.10 -37.87 19.51
N ILE A 34 31.66 -38.96 18.85
CA ILE A 34 31.34 -40.21 19.51
C ILE A 34 32.48 -41.27 19.42
N GLY A 35 33.62 -40.89 18.77
CA GLY A 35 34.75 -41.79 18.57
C GLY A 35 34.45 -42.99 17.67
N ARG A 36 33.49 -42.88 16.74
CA ARG A 36 33.10 -43.92 15.79
C ARG A 36 33.41 -43.54 14.34
N ASN A 37 33.52 -44.59 13.49
CA ASN A 37 33.79 -44.36 12.06
C ASN A 37 32.57 -43.69 11.38
N VAL A 38 32.83 -42.77 10.47
CA VAL A 38 31.83 -42.03 9.65
C VAL A 38 30.84 -43.01 8.96
N ALA A 39 31.32 -44.19 8.54
CA ALA A 39 30.48 -45.22 7.94
C ALA A 39 29.34 -45.70 8.87
N ALA A 40 29.59 -45.76 10.18
CA ALA A 40 28.57 -46.18 11.16
C ALA A 40 27.48 -45.10 11.30
N VAL A 41 27.85 -43.82 11.26
CA VAL A 41 26.91 -42.68 11.30
C VAL A 41 26.04 -42.62 10.03
N ILE A 42 26.65 -42.82 8.86
CA ILE A 42 25.93 -42.87 7.58
C ILE A 42 24.97 -44.06 7.55
N THR A 43 25.36 -45.22 8.10
CA THR A 43 24.48 -46.39 8.16
C THR A 43 23.28 -46.16 9.07
N ALA A 44 23.48 -45.47 10.21
CA ALA A 44 22.38 -45.10 11.11
C ALA A 44 21.43 -44.09 10.42
N LEU A 45 21.97 -43.12 9.70
CA LEU A 45 21.16 -42.18 8.89
C LEU A 45 20.33 -42.88 7.81
N MET A 46 20.92 -43.83 7.10
CA MET A 46 20.21 -44.63 6.09
C MET A 46 19.07 -45.46 6.71
N ARG A 47 19.26 -46.03 7.91
CA ARG A 47 18.20 -46.74 8.62
C ARG A 47 17.04 -45.84 9.04
N LEU A 48 17.33 -44.56 9.32
CA LEU A 48 16.33 -43.53 9.60
C LEU A 48 15.70 -42.90 8.35
N GLY A 49 16.06 -43.41 7.15
CA GLY A 49 15.49 -42.98 5.87
C GLY A 49 16.15 -41.72 5.25
N SER A 50 17.26 -41.24 5.83
CA SER A 50 17.97 -40.08 5.36
C SER A 50 19.24 -40.48 4.59
N ILE A 51 19.33 -40.13 3.31
CA ILE A 51 20.51 -40.36 2.47
C ILE A 51 21.37 -39.08 2.46
N VAL A 52 22.46 -39.09 3.22
CA VAL A 52 23.34 -37.93 3.41
C VAL A 52 24.78 -38.32 3.06
N SER A 53 25.52 -37.48 2.37
CA SER A 53 26.95 -37.68 2.09
C SER A 53 27.80 -37.30 3.31
N ALA A 54 29.03 -37.82 3.40
CA ALA A 54 29.93 -37.65 4.56
C ALA A 54 30.22 -36.19 4.93
N ASN A 55 30.12 -35.28 3.99
CA ASN A 55 30.43 -33.83 4.14
C ASN A 55 29.16 -32.94 4.12
N GLN A 56 27.98 -33.52 4.05
CA GLN A 56 26.73 -32.75 4.04
C GLN A 56 26.31 -32.42 5.47
N LYS A 57 26.02 -31.15 5.75
CA LYS A 57 25.57 -30.71 7.08
C LYS A 57 24.15 -31.13 7.35
N ILE A 58 23.91 -31.67 8.54
CA ILE A 58 22.59 -32.00 9.09
C ILE A 58 22.25 -30.85 10.05
N THR A 59 21.23 -30.09 9.73
CA THR A 59 20.80 -28.92 10.52
C THR A 59 19.65 -29.20 11.48
N ASP A 60 19.01 -30.33 11.30
CA ASP A 60 17.86 -30.74 12.12
C ASP A 60 18.32 -31.41 13.44
N PRO A 61 18.03 -30.80 14.61
CA PRO A 61 18.41 -31.32 15.92
C PRO A 61 17.81 -32.67 16.22
N ASP A 62 16.58 -32.92 15.77
CA ASP A 62 15.86 -34.17 16.06
C ASP A 62 16.50 -35.35 15.31
N THR A 63 16.92 -35.13 14.07
CA THR A 63 17.65 -36.11 13.29
C THR A 63 19.00 -36.46 13.93
N ILE A 64 19.72 -35.47 14.47
CA ILE A 64 21.00 -35.70 15.16
C ILE A 64 20.79 -36.48 16.46
N SER A 65 19.75 -36.14 17.22
CA SER A 65 19.39 -36.86 18.46
C SER A 65 19.03 -38.33 18.20
N LEU A 66 18.23 -38.57 17.15
CA LEU A 66 17.83 -39.94 16.76
C LEU A 66 19.03 -40.78 16.30
N VAL A 67 19.95 -40.19 15.54
CA VAL A 67 21.18 -40.89 15.11
C VAL A 67 22.08 -41.23 16.29
N LEU A 68 22.24 -40.33 17.25
CA LEU A 68 23.02 -40.57 18.45
C LEU A 68 22.37 -41.63 19.34
N HIS A 69 21.04 -41.63 19.47
CA HIS A 69 20.29 -42.65 20.19
C HIS A 69 20.41 -44.04 19.55
N GLU A 70 20.32 -44.15 18.21
CA GLU A 70 20.51 -45.38 17.46
C GLU A 70 21.94 -45.95 17.66
N LEU A 71 22.92 -45.05 17.85
CA LEU A 71 24.30 -45.43 18.12
C LEU A 71 24.60 -45.70 19.60
N GLY A 72 23.59 -45.59 20.49
CA GLY A 72 23.65 -45.92 21.90
C GLY A 72 24.13 -44.81 22.81
N TYR A 73 23.93 -43.55 22.43
CA TYR A 73 24.27 -42.35 23.20
C TYR A 73 23.03 -41.53 23.52
N GLU A 74 22.96 -40.92 24.68
CA GLU A 74 21.94 -39.96 25.08
C GLU A 74 22.50 -38.54 24.84
N ALA A 75 21.90 -37.80 23.88
CA ALA A 75 22.40 -36.49 23.47
C ALA A 75 21.61 -35.37 24.13
N GLU A 76 22.31 -34.43 24.76
CA GLU A 76 21.76 -33.12 25.15
C GLU A 76 22.23 -32.06 24.18
N ILE A 77 21.29 -31.61 23.31
CA ILE A 77 21.61 -30.63 22.26
C ILE A 77 21.41 -29.22 22.80
N VAL A 78 22.47 -28.44 22.89
CA VAL A 78 22.45 -27.02 23.27
C VAL A 78 22.49 -26.19 21.99
N THR A 79 21.32 -25.64 21.57
CA THR A 79 21.22 -24.72 20.47
C THR A 79 21.44 -23.28 20.94
N THR A 80 22.43 -22.60 20.39
CA THR A 80 22.73 -21.17 20.65
C THR A 80 22.04 -20.22 19.65
N ALA A 81 21.14 -20.73 18.79
CA ALA A 81 20.35 -19.94 17.84
C ALA A 81 18.83 -20.12 18.11
N PRO A 82 17.98 -19.12 17.77
CA PRO A 82 16.54 -19.23 18.04
C PRO A 82 15.91 -20.39 17.26
N VAL A 83 15.18 -21.23 17.97
CA VAL A 83 14.48 -22.41 17.46
C VAL A 83 13.36 -21.97 16.52
N VAL A 84 13.45 -22.33 15.26
CA VAL A 84 12.30 -22.34 14.32
C VAL A 84 11.57 -23.67 14.50
N THR A 85 10.50 -23.66 15.28
CA THR A 85 9.59 -24.80 15.41
C THR A 85 8.80 -24.98 14.12
N THR A 86 8.99 -26.12 13.45
CA THR A 86 8.12 -26.59 12.36
C THR A 86 6.82 -27.17 12.95
N PRO A 87 5.63 -26.68 12.58
CA PRO A 87 4.38 -27.31 13.02
C PRO A 87 4.03 -28.51 12.15
N GLU A 88 3.47 -29.52 12.82
CA GLU A 88 2.92 -30.74 12.24
C GLU A 88 1.96 -30.48 11.08
N LYS A 89 2.05 -31.35 10.06
CA LYS A 89 1.14 -31.37 8.91
C LYS A 89 -0.31 -31.62 9.33
N VAL A 90 -1.05 -30.55 9.50
CA VAL A 90 -2.50 -30.56 9.31
C VAL A 90 -2.73 -30.08 7.88
N VAL A 91 -3.38 -30.93 7.09
CA VAL A 91 -3.86 -30.58 5.74
C VAL A 91 -4.90 -29.47 5.90
N GLN A 92 -4.45 -28.23 5.81
CA GLN A 92 -5.28 -27.06 5.58
C GLN A 92 -4.76 -26.36 4.33
N GLN A 93 -5.70 -25.96 3.50
CA GLN A 93 -5.57 -25.25 2.24
C GLN A 93 -4.42 -24.24 2.25
N ALA A 94 -3.62 -24.25 1.19
CA ALA A 94 -2.53 -23.33 0.95
C ALA A 94 -2.97 -21.87 1.16
N VAL A 95 -2.77 -21.37 2.37
CA VAL A 95 -2.61 -19.94 2.62
C VAL A 95 -1.17 -19.67 2.24
N VAL A 96 -0.98 -18.94 1.15
CA VAL A 96 0.32 -18.39 0.77
C VAL A 96 0.82 -17.62 1.99
N ASP A 97 1.94 -18.04 2.57
CA ASP A 97 2.62 -17.30 3.63
C ASP A 97 2.92 -15.91 3.09
N GLU A 98 2.07 -14.95 3.44
CA GLU A 98 2.43 -13.55 3.34
C GLU A 98 3.59 -13.34 4.32
N GLU A 99 4.79 -13.14 3.80
CA GLU A 99 5.84 -12.46 4.55
C GLU A 99 5.22 -11.15 5.05
N VAL A 100 4.76 -11.15 6.30
CA VAL A 100 4.36 -9.92 6.98
C VAL A 100 5.62 -9.06 6.96
N PRO A 101 5.66 -7.96 6.18
CA PRO A 101 6.83 -7.11 6.16
C PRO A 101 7.08 -6.77 7.61
N THR A 102 8.30 -7.01 8.09
CA THR A 102 8.71 -6.65 9.44
C THR A 102 8.34 -5.18 9.59
N VAL A 103 7.22 -4.93 10.25
CA VAL A 103 6.78 -3.57 10.55
C VAL A 103 7.90 -3.03 11.41
N VAL A 104 8.81 -2.28 10.79
CA VAL A 104 9.76 -1.48 11.54
C VAL A 104 8.87 -0.59 12.37
N ARG A 105 8.66 -0.97 13.65
CA ARG A 105 7.96 -0.13 14.61
C ARG A 105 8.69 1.19 14.59
N MET A 106 8.18 2.14 13.85
CA MET A 106 8.59 3.51 13.97
C MET A 106 8.17 3.89 15.39
N GLN A 107 9.13 3.88 16.30
CA GLN A 107 8.88 4.14 17.71
C GLN A 107 8.48 5.61 17.86
N LEU A 108 7.22 5.90 17.58
CA LEU A 108 6.58 7.14 17.99
C LEU A 108 6.33 7.13 19.52
N ARG A 109 6.36 5.93 20.15
CA ARG A 109 6.22 5.84 21.61
C ARG A 109 7.45 6.41 22.31
N PRO A 110 7.25 7.34 23.25
CA PRO A 110 8.34 7.77 24.10
C PRO A 110 8.90 6.58 24.90
N PRO A 111 10.20 6.58 25.23
CA PRO A 111 10.76 5.61 26.17
C PRO A 111 10.04 5.71 27.52
N ASP A 112 10.08 4.64 28.33
CA ASP A 112 9.40 4.57 29.64
C ASP A 112 9.76 5.74 30.59
N GLN A 113 10.89 6.40 30.37
CA GLN A 113 11.27 7.65 31.02
C GLN A 113 11.46 8.75 29.97
N VAL A 114 10.48 9.63 29.88
CA VAL A 114 10.50 10.78 28.95
C VAL A 114 11.25 11.93 29.62
N PRO A 115 12.36 12.45 29.01
CA PRO A 115 13.07 13.63 29.55
C PRO A 115 12.14 14.85 29.61
N ASP A 116 12.25 15.66 30.63
CA ASP A 116 11.45 16.90 30.80
C ASP A 116 11.67 17.92 29.67
N SER A 117 12.79 17.83 28.95
CA SER A 117 13.10 18.66 27.80
C SER A 117 12.25 18.36 26.55
N TRP A 118 11.54 17.22 26.52
CA TRP A 118 10.70 16.87 25.39
C TRP A 118 9.37 17.63 25.41
N VAL A 119 8.98 18.14 24.25
CA VAL A 119 7.76 18.95 24.07
C VAL A 119 6.57 18.04 23.71
N ARG A 120 5.38 18.38 24.18
CA ARG A 120 4.15 17.71 23.72
C ARG A 120 4.04 17.84 22.20
N ARG A 121 3.68 16.74 21.52
CA ARG A 121 3.49 16.70 20.07
C ARG A 121 2.04 16.40 19.69
N THR A 122 1.72 16.74 18.47
CA THR A 122 0.41 16.40 17.87
C THR A 122 0.25 14.89 17.82
N PRO A 123 -0.85 14.30 18.33
CA PRO A 123 -1.16 12.88 18.16
C PRO A 123 -1.45 12.56 16.70
N VAL A 124 -0.95 11.42 16.24
CA VAL A 124 -1.21 10.88 14.91
C VAL A 124 -2.28 9.80 15.01
N VAL A 125 -3.37 9.97 14.30
CA VAL A 125 -4.56 9.12 14.39
C VAL A 125 -4.89 8.54 13.03
N THR A 126 -4.96 7.21 12.92
CA THR A 126 -5.41 6.55 11.69
C THR A 126 -6.86 6.13 11.81
N VAL A 127 -7.63 6.38 10.75
CA VAL A 127 -9.03 5.96 10.64
C VAL A 127 -9.10 4.68 9.82
N MET A 128 -9.66 3.62 10.41
CA MET A 128 -9.79 2.29 9.79
C MET A 128 -11.23 1.78 9.89
N GLY A 129 -11.54 0.74 9.16
CA GLY A 129 -12.85 0.06 9.18
C GLY A 129 -13.28 -0.42 7.80
N HIS A 130 -14.45 -1.04 7.72
CA HIS A 130 -15.00 -1.59 6.49
C HIS A 130 -15.35 -0.50 5.45
N VAL A 131 -15.43 -0.87 4.17
CA VAL A 131 -16.01 -0.03 3.11
C VAL A 131 -17.47 0.28 3.52
N ASP A 132 -17.99 1.44 3.16
CA ASP A 132 -19.37 1.91 3.43
C ASP A 132 -19.75 2.11 4.92
N HIS A 133 -18.82 1.91 5.85
CA HIS A 133 -19.04 2.27 7.26
C HIS A 133 -18.92 3.79 7.52
N GLY A 134 -18.60 4.59 6.50
CA GLY A 134 -18.60 6.06 6.55
C GLY A 134 -17.31 6.68 7.06
N LYS A 135 -16.15 6.04 6.83
CA LYS A 135 -14.81 6.59 7.16
C LYS A 135 -14.56 7.94 6.48
N THR A 136 -14.69 7.98 5.15
CA THR A 136 -14.46 9.19 4.36
C THR A 136 -15.44 10.29 4.72
N THR A 137 -16.73 9.94 4.96
CA THR A 137 -17.74 10.89 5.43
C THR A 137 -17.37 11.46 6.79
N LEU A 138 -16.88 10.63 7.73
CA LEU A 138 -16.41 11.08 9.05
C LEU A 138 -15.25 12.08 8.88
N LEU A 139 -14.28 11.75 8.06
CA LEU A 139 -13.11 12.60 7.84
C LEU A 139 -13.46 13.91 7.13
N ASP A 140 -14.38 13.87 6.17
CA ASP A 140 -14.92 15.08 5.51
C ASP A 140 -15.63 16.00 6.51
N THR A 141 -16.42 15.41 7.41
CA THR A 141 -17.08 16.18 8.46
C THR A 141 -16.08 16.85 9.41
N ILE A 142 -15.04 16.10 9.83
CA ILE A 142 -13.98 16.62 10.69
C ILE A 142 -13.19 17.73 9.99
N LYS A 143 -12.89 17.56 8.71
CA LYS A 143 -12.12 18.48 7.87
C LYS A 143 -12.94 19.66 7.35
N LYS A 144 -14.28 19.57 7.42
CA LYS A 144 -15.21 20.49 6.76
C LYS A 144 -14.98 20.61 5.26
N SER A 145 -14.71 19.48 4.63
CA SER A 145 -14.50 19.31 3.19
C SER A 145 -15.56 18.38 2.60
N ASN A 146 -15.56 18.24 1.29
CA ASN A 146 -16.48 17.36 0.57
C ASN A 146 -15.70 16.51 -0.42
N VAL A 147 -14.79 15.67 0.08
CA VAL A 147 -13.89 14.84 -0.74
C VAL A 147 -14.66 13.64 -1.32
N VAL A 148 -15.65 13.11 -0.57
CA VAL A 148 -16.50 11.98 -1.01
C VAL A 148 -17.09 12.20 -2.40
N ASP A 149 -17.58 13.42 -2.68
CA ASP A 149 -18.22 13.74 -3.96
C ASP A 149 -17.21 13.94 -5.10
N THR A 150 -15.92 14.10 -4.79
CA THR A 150 -14.86 14.35 -5.77
C THR A 150 -14.02 13.11 -6.07
N GLU A 151 -14.02 12.10 -5.19
CA GLU A 151 -13.32 10.83 -5.42
C GLU A 151 -14.09 9.91 -6.37
N PHE A 152 -13.35 9.31 -7.33
CA PHE A 152 -13.94 8.37 -8.28
C PHE A 152 -14.38 7.08 -7.57
N GLY A 153 -15.63 6.69 -7.81
CA GLY A 153 -16.23 5.53 -7.15
C GLY A 153 -16.56 5.76 -5.68
N GLN A 154 -16.44 6.98 -5.17
CA GLN A 154 -16.68 7.35 -3.76
C GLN A 154 -15.88 6.52 -2.76
N ILE A 155 -14.71 6.04 -3.17
CA ILE A 155 -13.80 5.25 -2.34
C ILE A 155 -12.43 5.93 -2.24
N THR A 156 -11.90 6.01 -1.03
CA THR A 156 -10.53 6.47 -0.80
C THR A 156 -9.53 5.45 -1.32
N GLN A 157 -8.61 5.87 -2.18
CA GLN A 157 -7.59 5.01 -2.80
C GLN A 157 -6.15 5.42 -2.44
N HIS A 158 -5.96 6.56 -1.76
CA HIS A 158 -4.67 7.09 -1.33
C HIS A 158 -4.63 7.31 0.17
N ILE A 159 -3.42 7.36 0.76
CA ILE A 159 -3.28 7.78 2.15
C ILE A 159 -3.23 9.32 2.18
N GLY A 160 -4.26 9.92 2.76
CA GLY A 160 -4.26 11.34 3.09
C GLY A 160 -3.69 11.59 4.49
N ALA A 161 -2.83 12.60 4.64
CA ALA A 161 -2.37 13.06 5.95
C ALA A 161 -2.69 14.54 6.11
N TYR A 162 -3.44 14.89 7.15
CA TYR A 162 -3.84 16.27 7.40
C TYR A 162 -3.98 16.59 8.89
N ARG A 163 -3.71 17.83 9.23
CA ARG A 163 -3.80 18.34 10.59
C ARG A 163 -5.13 19.07 10.78
N VAL A 164 -5.84 18.72 11.82
CA VAL A 164 -7.09 19.39 12.25
C VAL A 164 -6.84 20.12 13.56
N GLN A 165 -7.28 21.36 13.62
CA GLN A 165 -7.25 22.13 14.86
C GLN A 165 -8.61 22.04 15.52
N THR A 166 -8.65 21.54 16.76
CA THR A 166 -9.84 21.50 17.61
C THR A 166 -9.73 22.55 18.74
N PRO A 167 -10.81 22.87 19.43
CA PRO A 167 -10.75 23.79 20.59
C PRO A 167 -9.79 23.30 21.70
N HIS A 168 -9.63 21.99 21.86
CA HIS A 168 -8.83 21.37 22.93
C HIS A 168 -7.42 20.98 22.51
N GLY A 169 -7.07 21.08 21.21
CA GLY A 169 -5.75 20.74 20.70
C GLY A 169 -5.74 20.45 19.20
N ALA A 170 -4.57 20.08 18.68
CA ALA A 170 -4.43 19.67 17.30
C ALA A 170 -4.35 18.13 17.20
N VAL A 171 -4.88 17.56 16.13
CA VAL A 171 -4.82 16.13 15.81
C VAL A 171 -4.40 15.97 14.36
N THR A 172 -3.47 15.07 14.09
CA THR A 172 -3.09 14.68 12.72
C THR A 172 -3.83 13.40 12.36
N PHE A 173 -4.65 13.47 11.33
CA PHE A 173 -5.37 12.31 10.81
C PHE A 173 -4.65 11.70 9.63
N LEU A 174 -4.64 10.36 9.59
CA LEU A 174 -4.27 9.54 8.45
C LEU A 174 -5.53 8.84 7.93
N ASP A 175 -5.92 9.21 6.72
CA ASP A 175 -6.99 8.50 6.00
C ASP A 175 -6.42 7.29 5.31
N THR A 176 -6.98 6.11 5.58
CA THR A 176 -6.55 4.86 4.95
C THR A 176 -7.68 4.21 4.17
N PRO A 177 -7.40 3.71 2.95
CA PRO A 177 -8.40 2.99 2.18
C PRO A 177 -8.94 1.77 2.93
N GLY A 178 -10.27 1.61 2.93
CA GLY A 178 -10.94 0.49 3.64
C GLY A 178 -10.77 -0.87 2.95
N HIS A 179 -10.45 -0.85 1.67
CA HIS A 179 -10.48 -2.01 0.80
C HIS A 179 -9.31 -2.99 1.06
N GLU A 180 -9.56 -4.31 0.90
CA GLU A 180 -8.58 -5.39 1.08
C GLU A 180 -7.30 -5.20 0.23
N ALA A 181 -7.44 -4.71 -1.01
CA ALA A 181 -6.31 -4.44 -1.89
C ALA A 181 -5.23 -3.55 -1.25
N PHE A 182 -5.62 -2.67 -0.33
CA PHE A 182 -4.78 -1.68 0.31
C PHE A 182 -4.30 -2.08 1.72
N SER A 183 -4.22 -3.37 2.04
CA SER A 183 -3.74 -3.87 3.34
C SER A 183 -2.35 -3.31 3.70
N SER A 184 -1.44 -3.20 2.72
CA SER A 184 -0.09 -2.63 2.94
C SER A 184 -0.15 -1.17 3.41
N LEU A 185 -1.13 -0.39 2.91
CA LEU A 185 -1.33 0.99 3.33
C LEU A 185 -1.88 1.07 4.77
N ARG A 186 -2.77 0.15 5.16
CA ARG A 186 -3.27 0.06 6.55
C ARG A 186 -2.17 -0.34 7.53
N ILE A 187 -1.33 -1.31 7.17
CA ILE A 187 -0.17 -1.72 7.98
C ILE A 187 0.78 -0.55 8.18
N ARG A 188 1.08 0.20 7.11
CA ARG A 188 1.93 1.40 7.17
C ARG A 188 1.30 2.49 8.04
N GLY A 189 0.02 2.77 7.85
CA GLY A 189 -0.74 3.69 8.68
C GLY A 189 -0.65 3.31 10.16
N ALA A 190 -0.96 2.06 10.52
CA ALA A 190 -0.89 1.56 11.89
C ALA A 190 0.52 1.67 12.51
N GLY A 191 1.58 1.45 11.72
CA GLY A 191 2.98 1.51 12.20
C GLY A 191 3.46 2.91 12.60
N ILE A 192 2.79 3.96 12.11
CA ILE A 192 3.17 5.37 12.34
C ILE A 192 2.19 6.07 13.29
N THR A 193 1.17 5.37 13.73
CA THR A 193 0.02 5.92 14.46
C THR A 193 0.17 5.77 15.96
N ASP A 194 -0.36 6.73 16.70
CA ASP A 194 -0.48 6.69 18.16
C ASP A 194 -1.81 6.07 18.59
N ILE A 195 -2.90 6.39 17.90
CA ILE A 195 -4.27 5.98 18.22
C ILE A 195 -4.96 5.57 16.93
N ILE A 196 -5.74 4.50 16.96
CA ILE A 196 -6.57 4.07 15.83
C ILE A 196 -8.03 4.36 16.15
N ILE A 197 -8.73 5.03 15.23
CA ILE A 197 -10.19 5.13 15.24
C ILE A 197 -10.72 4.03 14.32
N LEU A 198 -11.42 3.06 14.91
CA LEU A 198 -12.07 2.00 14.16
C LEU A 198 -13.55 2.36 13.94
N VAL A 199 -13.89 2.65 12.69
CA VAL A 199 -15.28 3.04 12.32
C VAL A 199 -16.08 1.78 12.01
N VAL A 200 -17.16 1.57 12.76
CA VAL A 200 -18.09 0.45 12.60
C VAL A 200 -19.50 0.98 12.42
N ALA A 201 -20.22 0.55 11.40
CA ALA A 201 -21.62 0.92 11.24
C ALA A 201 -22.48 0.18 12.27
N GLY A 202 -23.22 0.92 13.10
CA GLY A 202 -24.12 0.35 14.12
C GLY A 202 -25.27 -0.49 13.55
N THR A 203 -25.56 -0.33 12.25
CA THR A 203 -26.56 -1.09 11.51
C THR A 203 -26.08 -2.45 11.02
N GLU A 204 -24.79 -2.57 10.71
CA GLU A 204 -24.19 -3.78 10.10
C GLU A 204 -23.33 -4.57 11.11
N GLY A 205 -22.63 -3.85 12.01
CA GLY A 205 -21.75 -4.47 12.99
C GLY A 205 -20.35 -4.77 12.44
N VAL A 206 -19.68 -5.77 13.01
CA VAL A 206 -18.30 -6.14 12.64
C VAL A 206 -18.32 -6.96 11.34
N MET A 207 -17.66 -6.44 10.30
CA MET A 207 -17.56 -7.01 8.96
C MET A 207 -16.14 -7.56 8.72
N PRO A 208 -15.90 -8.41 7.69
CA PRO A 208 -14.59 -9.06 7.47
C PRO A 208 -13.40 -8.08 7.43
N GLN A 209 -13.53 -6.94 6.75
CA GLN A 209 -12.47 -5.93 6.70
C GLN A 209 -12.28 -5.20 8.04
N THR A 210 -13.33 -5.17 8.89
CA THR A 210 -13.21 -4.69 10.28
C THR A 210 -12.33 -5.65 11.09
N VAL A 211 -12.51 -6.97 10.90
CA VAL A 211 -11.67 -8.00 11.55
C VAL A 211 -10.21 -7.88 11.11
N GLU A 212 -9.96 -7.61 9.83
CA GLU A 212 -8.61 -7.34 9.32
C GLU A 212 -8.01 -6.09 9.98
N ALA A 213 -8.76 -4.98 10.04
CA ALA A 213 -8.33 -3.76 10.71
C ALA A 213 -8.02 -3.98 12.20
N ILE A 214 -8.84 -4.79 12.90
CA ILE A 214 -8.61 -5.23 14.28
C ILE A 214 -7.26 -5.97 14.39
N SER A 215 -6.97 -6.87 13.46
CA SER A 215 -5.73 -7.65 13.45
C SER A 215 -4.51 -6.73 13.26
N HIS A 216 -4.60 -5.75 12.36
CA HIS A 216 -3.54 -4.76 12.18
C HIS A 216 -3.35 -3.87 13.42
N ALA A 217 -4.43 -3.44 14.07
CA ALA A 217 -4.36 -2.64 15.30
C ALA A 217 -3.70 -3.41 16.44
N LYS A 218 -4.04 -4.69 16.62
CA LYS A 218 -3.40 -5.58 17.60
C LYS A 218 -1.93 -5.80 17.31
N ALA A 219 -1.58 -6.07 16.05
CA ALA A 219 -0.18 -6.27 15.64
C ALA A 219 0.67 -5.00 15.88
N ALA A 220 0.09 -3.82 15.67
CA ALA A 220 0.72 -2.55 15.97
C ALA A 220 0.78 -2.24 17.49
N GLY A 221 -0.03 -2.91 18.31
CA GLY A 221 -0.13 -2.67 19.76
C GLY A 221 -0.54 -1.23 20.09
N VAL A 222 -1.42 -0.64 19.29
CA VAL A 222 -1.87 0.74 19.38
C VAL A 222 -3.27 0.78 20.04
N PRO A 223 -3.57 1.73 20.95
CA PRO A 223 -4.90 1.87 21.51
C PRO A 223 -5.94 2.18 20.44
N VAL A 224 -7.12 1.59 20.61
CA VAL A 224 -8.23 1.70 19.65
C VAL A 224 -9.41 2.41 20.31
N ILE A 225 -9.98 3.38 19.61
CA ILE A 225 -11.26 4.00 19.92
C ILE A 225 -12.25 3.54 18.85
N VAL A 226 -13.41 3.04 19.25
CA VAL A 226 -14.43 2.54 18.32
C VAL A 226 -15.47 3.63 18.08
N ALA A 227 -15.52 4.15 16.87
CA ALA A 227 -16.54 5.08 16.43
C ALA A 227 -17.71 4.29 15.81
N VAL A 228 -18.82 4.17 16.53
CA VAL A 228 -20.01 3.46 16.06
C VAL A 228 -20.88 4.42 15.27
N ASN A 229 -20.77 4.34 13.94
CA ASN A 229 -21.39 5.28 13.00
C ASN A 229 -22.82 4.89 12.61
N LYS A 230 -23.50 5.80 11.93
CA LYS A 230 -24.90 5.68 11.46
C LYS A 230 -25.90 5.66 12.62
N SER A 231 -25.63 6.41 13.72
CA SER A 231 -26.53 6.50 14.89
C SER A 231 -27.87 7.16 14.58
N ASP A 232 -28.01 7.78 13.43
CA ASP A 232 -29.24 8.38 12.91
C ASP A 232 -30.23 7.37 12.32
N LEU A 233 -29.82 6.12 12.09
CA LEU A 233 -30.67 5.10 11.49
C LEU A 233 -31.41 4.26 12.55
N PRO A 234 -32.65 3.82 12.27
CA PRO A 234 -33.48 3.09 13.25
C PRO A 234 -32.91 1.69 13.60
N GLU A 235 -32.09 1.10 12.74
CA GLU A 235 -31.48 -0.22 12.95
C GLU A 235 -30.16 -0.13 13.76
N PHE A 236 -29.81 1.06 14.24
CA PHE A 236 -28.60 1.28 15.02
C PHE A 236 -28.64 0.52 16.36
N SER A 237 -27.58 -0.23 16.65
CA SER A 237 -27.41 -0.94 17.91
C SER A 237 -25.95 -0.87 18.41
N LEU A 238 -25.73 -0.02 19.43
CA LEU A 238 -24.44 0.11 20.08
C LEU A 238 -24.04 -1.17 20.82
N GLU A 239 -25.00 -1.79 21.54
CA GLU A 239 -24.76 -2.98 22.35
C GLU A 239 -24.33 -4.20 21.49
N ARG A 240 -24.93 -4.35 20.30
CA ARG A 240 -24.53 -5.40 19.36
C ARG A 240 -23.07 -5.22 18.92
N VAL A 241 -22.66 -3.99 18.61
CA VAL A 241 -21.27 -3.72 18.21
C VAL A 241 -20.30 -3.96 19.37
N LYS A 242 -20.64 -3.50 20.61
CA LYS A 242 -19.82 -3.76 21.80
C LYS A 242 -19.61 -5.26 22.03
N GLN A 243 -20.67 -6.06 21.89
CA GLN A 243 -20.60 -7.50 22.06
C GLN A 243 -19.69 -8.16 21.02
N GLN A 244 -19.89 -7.85 19.74
CA GLN A 244 -19.05 -8.36 18.67
C GLN A 244 -17.58 -7.94 18.80
N MET A 245 -17.31 -6.71 19.22
CA MET A 245 -15.94 -6.24 19.46
C MET A 245 -15.30 -6.92 20.66
N SER A 246 -16.08 -7.24 21.70
CA SER A 246 -15.62 -8.01 22.86
C SER A 246 -15.16 -9.41 22.47
N ASP A 247 -15.85 -10.09 21.52
CA ASP A 247 -15.44 -11.39 20.97
C ASP A 247 -14.06 -11.31 20.29
N HIS A 248 -13.70 -10.13 19.78
CA HIS A 248 -12.41 -9.85 19.22
C HIS A 248 -11.42 -9.23 20.23
N GLY A 249 -11.74 -9.25 21.55
CA GLY A 249 -10.85 -8.80 22.63
C GLY A 249 -10.78 -7.29 22.85
N PHE A 250 -11.74 -6.51 22.31
CA PHE A 250 -11.91 -5.09 22.59
C PHE A 250 -13.13 -4.90 23.48
N VAL A 251 -12.91 -4.96 24.79
CA VAL A 251 -13.96 -4.81 25.80
C VAL A 251 -14.22 -3.33 26.08
N ALA A 252 -15.49 -2.93 26.10
CA ALA A 252 -15.89 -1.55 26.34
C ALA A 252 -15.50 -1.08 27.76
N SER A 253 -15.19 0.20 27.90
CA SER A 253 -14.87 0.85 29.17
C SER A 253 -15.99 0.67 30.20
N ASP A 254 -17.26 0.78 29.77
CA ASP A 254 -18.47 0.56 30.62
C ASP A 254 -18.57 -0.88 31.18
N TRP A 255 -17.94 -1.85 30.49
CA TRP A 255 -17.90 -3.26 30.90
C TRP A 255 -16.59 -3.63 31.62
N GLY A 256 -15.82 -2.61 32.03
CA GLY A 256 -14.54 -2.78 32.74
C GLY A 256 -13.34 -3.02 31.82
N GLY A 257 -13.49 -2.80 30.51
CA GLY A 257 -12.40 -2.85 29.54
C GLY A 257 -11.63 -1.53 29.40
N GLN A 258 -10.83 -1.43 28.36
CA GLN A 258 -9.98 -0.26 28.07
C GLN A 258 -10.34 0.44 26.75
N THR A 259 -11.36 -0.03 26.05
CA THR A 259 -11.74 0.49 24.72
C THR A 259 -12.93 1.43 24.86
N GLU A 260 -12.77 2.65 24.34
CA GLU A 260 -13.83 3.63 24.31
C GLU A 260 -14.72 3.43 23.07
N PHE A 261 -16.05 3.48 23.27
CA PHE A 261 -17.05 3.35 22.20
C PHE A 261 -17.86 4.63 22.13
N VAL A 262 -17.73 5.35 21.02
CA VAL A 262 -18.41 6.62 20.80
C VAL A 262 -19.47 6.47 19.71
N PRO A 263 -20.77 6.62 20.02
CA PRO A 263 -21.82 6.63 18.99
C PRO A 263 -21.76 7.94 18.22
N ILE A 264 -21.72 7.86 16.88
CA ILE A 264 -21.61 9.01 15.98
C ILE A 264 -22.61 8.93 14.83
N SER A 265 -22.96 10.08 14.27
CA SER A 265 -23.51 10.19 12.92
C SER A 265 -22.64 11.14 12.12
N ALA A 266 -21.78 10.58 11.29
CA ALA A 266 -20.89 11.37 10.43
C ALA A 266 -21.69 12.26 9.48
N ARG A 267 -22.84 11.79 8.98
CA ARG A 267 -23.71 12.54 8.07
C ARG A 267 -24.35 13.76 8.73
N ASN A 268 -24.79 13.60 9.98
CA ASN A 268 -25.53 14.64 10.71
C ASN A 268 -24.64 15.45 11.65
N ASN A 269 -23.32 15.20 11.65
CA ASN A 269 -22.34 15.84 12.54
C ASN A 269 -22.68 15.68 14.04
N VAL A 270 -23.16 14.48 14.43
CA VAL A 270 -23.50 14.18 15.83
C VAL A 270 -22.40 13.31 16.44
N GLY A 271 -21.97 13.62 17.67
CA GLY A 271 -20.98 12.84 18.41
C GLY A 271 -19.52 13.04 17.95
N ILE A 272 -19.27 13.90 16.95
CA ILE A 272 -17.92 14.12 16.41
C ILE A 272 -17.01 14.81 17.43
N ASP A 273 -17.51 15.83 18.12
CA ASP A 273 -16.73 16.53 19.16
C ASP A 273 -16.39 15.58 20.32
N GLN A 274 -17.31 14.69 20.72
CA GLN A 274 -17.06 13.67 21.73
C GLN A 274 -15.96 12.67 21.29
N LEU A 275 -15.95 12.28 20.01
CA LEU A 275 -14.91 11.43 19.44
C LEU A 275 -13.55 12.13 19.48
N LEU A 276 -13.48 13.41 19.11
CA LEU A 276 -12.26 14.20 19.14
C LEU A 276 -11.73 14.41 20.56
N ASP A 277 -12.62 14.64 21.51
CA ASP A 277 -12.26 14.76 22.93
C ASP A 277 -11.74 13.44 23.49
N ALA A 278 -12.36 12.30 23.14
CA ALA A 278 -11.87 10.96 23.51
C ALA A 278 -10.46 10.70 22.96
N VAL A 279 -10.18 11.10 21.71
CA VAL A 279 -8.85 11.01 21.09
C VAL A 279 -7.82 11.85 21.84
N LEU A 280 -8.16 13.11 22.16
CA LEU A 280 -7.25 14.01 22.88
C LEU A 280 -6.99 13.55 24.31
N LEU A 281 -8.02 13.05 25.00
CA LEU A 281 -7.89 12.47 26.33
C LEU A 281 -6.97 11.23 26.30
N GLN A 282 -7.16 10.34 25.34
CA GLN A 282 -6.29 9.18 25.17
C GLN A 282 -4.84 9.60 24.90
N ALA A 283 -4.63 10.62 24.06
CA ALA A 283 -3.31 11.16 23.77
C ALA A 283 -2.64 11.80 25.00
N GLU A 284 -3.44 12.43 25.88
CA GLU A 284 -2.93 12.99 27.14
C GLU A 284 -2.52 11.90 28.13
N VAL A 285 -3.33 10.85 28.27
CA VAL A 285 -2.99 9.66 29.10
C VAL A 285 -1.69 9.02 28.62
N MET A 286 -1.48 8.95 27.30
CA MET A 286 -0.24 8.43 26.70
C MET A 286 0.97 9.36 26.86
N ASN A 287 0.77 10.61 27.29
CA ASN A 287 1.80 11.64 27.46
C ASN A 287 2.74 11.76 26.24
N LEU A 288 2.15 11.94 25.06
CA LEU A 288 2.87 11.97 23.77
C LEU A 288 3.82 13.17 23.70
N ARG A 289 5.11 12.89 23.74
CA ARG A 289 6.19 13.89 23.67
C ARG A 289 7.24 13.50 22.66
N ALA A 290 7.94 14.48 22.10
CA ALA A 290 9.06 14.26 21.20
C ALA A 290 10.16 15.32 21.42
N PRO A 291 11.44 14.99 21.16
CA PRO A 291 12.50 15.96 21.14
C PRO A 291 12.32 16.91 19.95
N VAL A 292 12.46 18.19 20.20
CA VAL A 292 12.46 19.25 19.17
C VAL A 292 13.89 19.59 18.76
N ASP A 293 14.82 19.34 19.64
CA ASP A 293 16.25 19.57 19.42
C ASP A 293 16.89 18.39 18.68
N GLY A 294 17.86 18.69 17.80
CA GLY A 294 18.57 17.68 17.03
C GLY A 294 18.09 17.51 15.59
N PRO A 295 18.69 16.57 14.84
CA PRO A 295 18.32 16.31 13.45
C PRO A 295 16.90 15.76 13.35
N ALA A 296 16.15 16.30 12.39
CA ALA A 296 14.78 15.84 12.17
C ALA A 296 14.75 14.44 11.56
N GLU A 297 13.81 13.64 12.04
CA GLU A 297 13.41 12.37 11.41
C GLU A 297 11.93 12.42 11.08
N ALA A 298 11.58 11.97 9.87
CA ALA A 298 10.21 11.94 9.41
C ALA A 298 9.92 10.64 8.67
N ALA A 299 8.71 10.11 8.86
CA ALA A 299 8.24 8.91 8.20
C ALA A 299 7.57 9.26 6.88
N VAL A 300 7.92 8.58 5.80
CA VAL A 300 7.29 8.73 4.49
C VAL A 300 6.01 7.90 4.45
N ILE A 301 4.88 8.59 4.26
CA ILE A 301 3.55 7.97 4.20
C ILE A 301 3.22 7.54 2.78
N GLU A 302 3.33 8.48 1.85
CA GLU A 302 2.97 8.31 0.45
C GLU A 302 3.97 9.04 -0.43
N THR A 303 4.18 8.56 -1.65
CA THR A 303 5.08 9.18 -2.60
C THR A 303 4.44 9.28 -3.97
N ARG A 304 4.67 10.39 -4.64
CA ARG A 304 4.17 10.64 -5.99
C ARG A 304 5.18 11.39 -6.84
N LYS A 305 5.03 11.27 -8.14
CA LYS A 305 5.86 11.99 -9.10
C LYS A 305 5.01 13.03 -9.81
N ASP A 306 5.32 14.29 -9.57
CA ASP A 306 4.64 15.42 -10.22
C ASP A 306 5.45 15.85 -11.45
N PRO A 307 4.81 16.11 -12.61
CA PRO A 307 5.51 16.50 -13.85
C PRO A 307 6.30 17.81 -13.71
N GLN A 308 5.80 18.76 -12.94
CA GLN A 308 6.40 20.09 -12.79
C GLN A 308 7.30 20.20 -11.55
N ARG A 309 6.89 19.57 -10.45
CA ARG A 309 7.53 19.66 -9.13
C ARG A 309 8.54 18.53 -8.86
N GLY A 310 8.50 17.46 -9.68
CA GLY A 310 9.37 16.29 -9.54
C GLY A 310 8.88 15.29 -8.49
N SER A 311 9.82 14.67 -7.76
CA SER A 311 9.50 13.70 -6.71
C SER A 311 8.99 14.40 -5.46
N LEU A 312 7.80 14.01 -5.01
CA LEU A 312 7.11 14.50 -3.82
C LEU A 312 6.89 13.35 -2.85
N ALA A 313 7.01 13.64 -1.55
CA ALA A 313 6.67 12.68 -0.50
C ALA A 313 5.87 13.37 0.60
N THR A 314 4.75 12.77 0.98
CA THR A 314 4.02 13.13 2.20
C THR A 314 4.70 12.47 3.37
N VAL A 315 5.13 13.28 4.35
CA VAL A 315 5.85 12.80 5.53
C VAL A 315 5.17 13.24 6.81
N ILE A 316 5.36 12.48 7.90
CA ILE A 316 5.04 12.90 9.27
C ILE A 316 6.35 12.98 10.04
N VAL A 317 6.60 14.12 10.69
CA VAL A 317 7.79 14.30 11.51
C VAL A 317 7.63 13.53 12.81
N VAL A 318 8.62 12.70 13.13
CA VAL A 318 8.68 11.87 14.34
C VAL A 318 9.40 12.59 15.46
N LYS A 319 10.56 13.17 15.15
CA LYS A 319 11.40 13.95 16.07
C LYS A 319 12.15 15.05 15.35
N GLY A 320 12.64 16.03 16.08
CA GLY A 320 13.30 17.21 15.55
C GLY A 320 12.32 18.13 14.80
N VAL A 321 12.82 19.14 14.15
CA VAL A 321 12.04 20.07 13.31
C VAL A 321 12.57 20.03 11.89
N LEU A 322 11.73 19.65 10.95
CA LEU A 322 12.09 19.63 9.52
C LEU A 322 11.90 21.02 8.93
N ARG A 323 12.97 21.60 8.37
CA ARG A 323 12.96 22.95 7.79
C ARG A 323 13.33 22.95 6.33
N VAL A 324 12.82 23.93 5.61
CA VAL A 324 13.28 24.21 4.25
C VAL A 324 14.78 24.50 4.26
N GLY A 325 15.51 23.88 3.34
CA GLY A 325 16.98 23.97 3.27
C GLY A 325 17.75 22.85 3.98
N ASN A 326 17.11 21.99 4.77
CA ASN A 326 17.76 20.84 5.36
C ASN A 326 18.21 19.83 4.29
N SER A 327 19.43 19.32 4.41
CA SER A 327 19.91 18.17 3.64
C SER A 327 19.46 16.88 4.33
N PHE A 328 19.03 15.88 3.57
CA PHE A 328 18.46 14.66 4.11
C PHE A 328 18.81 13.42 3.30
N VAL A 329 18.69 12.27 3.97
CA VAL A 329 18.69 10.92 3.38
C VAL A 329 17.34 10.26 3.65
N CYS A 330 16.79 9.59 2.65
CA CYS A 330 15.54 8.84 2.74
C CYS A 330 15.66 7.55 1.93
N GLY A 331 15.72 6.38 2.60
CA GLY A 331 16.03 5.13 1.91
C GLY A 331 17.36 5.23 1.16
N SER A 332 17.34 4.86 -0.12
CA SER A 332 18.45 5.03 -1.07
C SER A 332 18.42 6.39 -1.81
N SER A 333 17.52 7.31 -1.46
CA SER A 333 17.42 8.67 -2.02
C SER A 333 18.07 9.68 -1.10
N ALA A 334 18.85 10.62 -1.66
CA ALA A 334 19.31 11.82 -0.98
C ALA A 334 18.61 13.04 -1.53
N GLY A 335 18.60 14.14 -0.79
CA GLY A 335 18.02 15.38 -1.26
C GLY A 335 18.22 16.56 -0.32
N LYS A 336 17.70 17.69 -0.75
CA LYS A 336 17.62 18.91 0.04
C LYS A 336 16.18 19.41 0.01
N VAL A 337 15.60 19.70 1.16
CA VAL A 337 14.24 20.23 1.28
C VAL A 337 14.14 21.55 0.54
N ARG A 338 13.53 21.56 -0.65
CA ARG A 338 13.34 22.75 -1.47
C ARG A 338 12.09 23.53 -1.06
N ALA A 339 11.03 22.82 -0.75
CA ALA A 339 9.78 23.37 -0.25
C ALA A 339 9.05 22.32 0.58
N ILE A 340 8.23 22.82 1.50
CA ILE A 340 7.28 21.99 2.25
C ILE A 340 5.90 22.63 2.05
N THR A 341 4.90 21.83 1.73
CA THR A 341 3.52 22.29 1.59
C THR A 341 2.60 21.56 2.55
N SER A 342 1.59 22.25 3.05
CA SER A 342 0.52 21.64 3.85
C SER A 342 -0.44 20.86 2.93
N HIS A 343 -1.36 20.10 3.52
CA HIS A 343 -2.45 19.45 2.78
C HIS A 343 -3.39 20.46 2.07
N THR A 344 -3.40 21.74 2.50
CA THR A 344 -4.16 22.82 1.86
C THR A 344 -3.40 23.49 0.69
N GLY A 345 -2.14 23.07 0.43
CA GLY A 345 -1.27 23.67 -0.59
C GLY A 345 -0.50 24.90 -0.10
N GLU A 346 -0.63 25.30 1.17
CA GLU A 346 0.11 26.43 1.74
C GLU A 346 1.58 26.05 1.94
N ARG A 347 2.48 27.00 1.68
CA ARG A 347 3.92 26.81 1.91
C ARG A 347 4.24 26.95 3.39
N LEU A 348 4.91 25.91 3.92
CA LEU A 348 5.41 25.87 5.29
C LEU A 348 6.92 26.12 5.31
N THR A 349 7.41 26.82 6.32
CA THR A 349 8.85 27.01 6.56
C THR A 349 9.44 25.88 7.38
N GLU A 350 8.65 25.33 8.29
CA GLU A 350 9.02 24.20 9.17
C GLU A 350 7.83 23.29 9.46
N VAL A 351 8.12 22.04 9.80
CA VAL A 351 7.15 21.03 10.29
C VAL A 351 7.68 20.42 11.56
N ARG A 352 6.81 20.31 12.57
CA ARG A 352 7.12 19.85 13.92
C ARG A 352 6.72 18.38 14.12
N PRO A 353 7.20 17.73 15.20
CA PRO A 353 6.82 16.35 15.50
C PRO A 353 5.30 16.15 15.61
N GLY A 354 4.79 15.11 14.94
CA GLY A 354 3.38 14.80 14.82
C GLY A 354 2.64 15.52 13.70
N ASP A 355 3.23 16.55 13.09
CA ASP A 355 2.59 17.28 11.99
C ASP A 355 2.93 16.66 10.62
N PRO A 356 2.01 16.67 9.65
CA PRO A 356 2.23 16.23 8.29
C PRO A 356 2.79 17.35 7.41
N GLY A 357 3.54 16.97 6.35
CA GLY A 357 3.98 17.90 5.33
C GLY A 357 4.30 17.18 4.02
N GLU A 358 3.98 17.80 2.89
CA GLU A 358 4.44 17.34 1.59
C GLU A 358 5.78 17.98 1.26
N VAL A 359 6.82 17.16 1.16
CA VAL A 359 8.21 17.57 0.97
C VAL A 359 8.62 17.42 -0.48
N MET A 360 9.25 18.47 -1.00
CA MET A 360 9.87 18.52 -2.31
C MET A 360 11.40 18.58 -2.19
N GLY A 361 12.12 17.89 -3.09
CA GLY A 361 13.58 18.01 -3.19
C GLY A 361 14.32 16.69 -3.16
N PHE A 362 13.66 15.57 -3.37
CA PHE A 362 14.24 14.24 -3.52
C PHE A 362 14.96 14.11 -4.87
N ALA A 363 16.14 13.50 -4.87
CA ALA A 363 16.86 13.17 -6.11
C ALA A 363 16.18 12.04 -6.88
N CYS A 364 15.69 11.03 -6.16
CA CYS A 364 14.90 9.92 -6.69
C CYS A 364 13.61 9.81 -5.87
N LEU A 365 12.59 9.12 -6.37
CA LEU A 365 11.38 8.84 -5.62
C LEU A 365 11.71 7.89 -4.47
N PRO A 366 11.49 8.26 -3.18
CA PRO A 366 11.71 7.36 -2.05
C PRO A 366 10.61 6.30 -1.99
N GLN A 367 10.87 5.23 -1.24
CA GLN A 367 9.83 4.24 -0.97
C GLN A 367 8.91 4.74 0.15
N ALA A 368 7.63 4.46 0.01
CA ALA A 368 6.68 4.74 1.09
C ALA A 368 6.95 3.78 2.27
N GLY A 369 7.06 4.33 3.48
CA GLY A 369 7.57 3.63 4.67
C GLY A 369 9.04 3.91 5.00
N ASP A 370 9.79 4.55 4.10
CA ASP A 370 11.16 4.99 4.40
C ASP A 370 11.20 6.06 5.49
N MET A 371 12.34 6.13 6.19
CA MET A 371 12.64 7.21 7.13
C MET A 371 13.50 8.28 6.46
N LEU A 372 12.96 9.50 6.38
CA LEU A 372 13.71 10.69 6.06
C LEU A 372 14.49 11.12 7.29
N ARG A 373 15.82 11.23 7.20
CA ARG A 373 16.70 11.72 8.25
C ARG A 373 17.50 12.92 7.78
N VAL A 374 17.43 14.01 8.53
CA VAL A 374 18.25 15.19 8.29
C VAL A 374 19.69 14.88 8.65
N VAL A 375 20.62 15.28 7.79
CA VAL A 375 22.06 15.14 7.97
C VAL A 375 22.75 16.50 7.89
N ALA A 376 24.02 16.55 8.31
CA ALA A 376 24.75 17.81 8.43
C ALA A 376 24.94 18.50 7.07
N ASP A 377 25.28 17.76 6.02
CA ASP A 377 25.54 18.31 4.70
C ASP A 377 25.08 17.40 3.55
N ASP A 378 25.09 17.96 2.35
CA ASP A 378 24.67 17.30 1.11
C ASP A 378 25.63 16.19 0.66
N ARG A 379 26.91 16.26 1.05
CA ARG A 379 27.93 15.25 0.71
C ARG A 379 27.70 13.99 1.52
N GLU A 380 27.42 14.15 2.80
CA GLU A 380 27.08 13.04 3.69
C GLU A 380 25.80 12.36 3.22
N ALA A 381 24.76 13.15 2.84
CA ALA A 381 23.52 12.63 2.32
C ALA A 381 23.74 11.71 1.10
N ARG A 382 24.51 12.18 0.13
CA ARG A 382 24.80 11.40 -1.08
C ARG A 382 25.60 10.14 -0.79
N ARG A 383 26.64 10.24 0.04
CA ARG A 383 27.47 9.08 0.40
C ARG A 383 26.64 7.96 1.02
N VAL A 384 25.77 8.30 1.99
CA VAL A 384 24.91 7.31 2.66
C VAL A 384 23.88 6.72 1.69
N ALA A 385 23.29 7.54 0.80
CA ALA A 385 22.34 7.07 -0.19
C ALA A 385 22.98 6.13 -1.20
N GLU A 386 24.18 6.44 -1.70
CA GLU A 386 24.92 5.58 -2.63
C GLU A 386 25.28 4.23 -2.00
N GLU A 387 25.75 4.24 -0.75
CA GLU A 387 26.07 3.01 -0.01
C GLU A 387 24.83 2.10 0.13
N ARG A 388 23.68 2.68 0.50
CA ARG A 388 22.42 1.93 0.59
C ARG A 388 21.96 1.39 -0.77
N LEU A 389 22.07 2.19 -1.83
CA LEU A 389 21.71 1.78 -3.20
C LEU A 389 22.56 0.60 -3.67
N LEU A 390 23.85 0.60 -3.37
CA LEU A 390 24.73 -0.52 -3.70
C LEU A 390 24.30 -1.79 -2.96
N ARG A 391 23.99 -1.69 -1.67
CA ARG A 391 23.51 -2.83 -0.85
C ARG A 391 22.20 -3.39 -1.40
N GLU A 392 21.22 -2.55 -1.70
CA GLU A 392 19.94 -2.97 -2.30
C GLU A 392 20.14 -3.69 -3.65
N ARG A 393 21.07 -3.21 -4.48
CA ARG A 393 21.41 -3.86 -5.75
C ARG A 393 22.03 -5.24 -5.56
N GLU A 394 22.91 -5.40 -4.59
CA GLU A 394 23.53 -6.68 -4.25
C GLU A 394 22.50 -7.69 -3.73
N GLU A 395 21.62 -7.26 -2.81
CA GLU A 395 20.52 -8.08 -2.31
C GLU A 395 19.54 -8.49 -3.41
N THR A 396 19.18 -7.56 -4.31
CA THR A 396 18.30 -7.85 -5.45
C THR A 396 18.93 -8.83 -6.43
N ARG A 397 20.27 -8.77 -6.63
CA ARG A 397 20.98 -9.73 -7.47
C ARG A 397 21.01 -11.13 -6.85
N SER A 398 21.13 -11.20 -5.52
CA SER A 398 21.16 -12.47 -4.79
C SER A 398 19.79 -13.16 -4.77
N ARG A 399 18.68 -12.38 -4.76
CA ARG A 399 17.30 -12.89 -4.71
C ARG A 399 16.70 -13.26 -6.07
N LYS A 400 17.29 -12.81 -7.20
CA LYS A 400 16.79 -13.21 -8.52
C LYS A 400 17.01 -14.71 -8.69
N PRO A 401 15.96 -15.54 -8.87
CA PRO A 401 16.13 -16.94 -9.21
C PRO A 401 16.93 -16.99 -10.50
N LYS A 402 18.00 -17.76 -10.52
CA LYS A 402 18.73 -18.06 -11.74
C LYS A 402 17.75 -18.81 -12.63
N LEU A 403 17.32 -18.19 -13.72
CA LEU A 403 16.51 -18.84 -14.73
C LEU A 403 17.20 -20.17 -15.09
N SER A 404 16.50 -21.27 -14.87
CA SER A 404 16.98 -22.59 -15.26
C SER A 404 17.09 -22.62 -16.78
N PHE A 405 18.10 -23.31 -17.28
CA PHE A 405 18.26 -23.52 -18.73
C PHE A 405 17.03 -24.24 -19.34
N GLU A 406 16.31 -25.01 -18.52
CA GLU A 406 15.04 -25.65 -18.85
C GLU A 406 13.90 -24.64 -19.04
N ASP A 407 13.84 -23.56 -18.24
CA ASP A 407 12.84 -22.48 -18.38
C ASP A 407 13.08 -21.67 -19.67
N ILE A 408 14.33 -21.59 -20.15
CA ILE A 408 14.69 -20.93 -21.40
C ILE A 408 14.34 -21.81 -22.60
N LEU A 409 14.54 -23.12 -22.49
CA LEU A 409 14.24 -24.09 -23.54
C LEU A 409 12.75 -24.40 -23.69
N SER A 410 12.00 -24.33 -22.59
CA SER A 410 10.55 -24.54 -22.58
C SER A 410 9.74 -23.41 -23.22
N GLY A 411 10.36 -22.40 -23.80
CA GLY A 411 9.91 -21.25 -24.63
C GLY A 411 8.44 -21.06 -25.03
N GLN A 412 7.51 -21.74 -24.37
CA GLN A 412 6.07 -21.81 -24.68
C GLN A 412 5.15 -21.34 -23.55
N SER A 413 5.63 -20.63 -22.55
CA SER A 413 4.65 -19.93 -21.71
C SER A 413 4.16 -18.71 -22.47
N LYS A 414 2.93 -18.73 -22.95
CA LYS A 414 2.22 -17.55 -23.44
C LYS A 414 2.10 -16.57 -22.27
N ALA A 415 3.17 -15.81 -21.99
CA ALA A 415 3.15 -14.80 -20.96
C ALA A 415 2.54 -13.53 -21.53
N PHE A 416 1.50 -13.03 -20.89
CA PHE A 416 0.91 -11.74 -21.20
C PHE A 416 1.69 -10.66 -20.43
N GLY A 417 2.50 -9.87 -21.16
CA GLY A 417 3.33 -8.81 -20.59
C GLY A 417 2.49 -7.57 -20.24
N VAL A 418 2.69 -7.03 -19.05
CA VAL A 418 2.05 -5.80 -18.58
C VAL A 418 3.11 -4.80 -18.13
N ILE A 419 3.00 -3.55 -18.60
CA ILE A 419 3.71 -2.40 -18.06
C ILE A 419 2.73 -1.62 -17.21
N LEU A 420 3.01 -1.49 -15.91
CA LEU A 420 2.14 -0.82 -14.95
C LEU A 420 2.69 0.54 -14.58
N LYS A 421 1.88 1.58 -14.74
CA LYS A 421 2.18 2.95 -14.32
C LYS A 421 1.08 3.49 -13.42
N THR A 422 1.46 4.12 -12.34
CA THR A 422 0.51 4.64 -11.33
C THR A 422 0.88 6.06 -10.92
N ASP A 423 -0.07 6.74 -10.30
CA ASP A 423 0.12 8.06 -9.72
C ASP A 423 0.95 8.03 -8.44
N THR A 424 0.69 7.04 -7.55
CA THR A 424 1.36 6.90 -6.26
C THR A 424 2.02 5.52 -6.08
N GLN A 425 2.93 5.45 -5.12
CA GLN A 425 3.61 4.20 -4.74
C GLN A 425 2.62 3.20 -4.11
N GLY A 426 1.70 3.69 -3.28
CA GLY A 426 0.70 2.85 -2.62
C GLY A 426 -0.24 2.16 -3.61
N SER A 427 -0.70 2.89 -4.65
CA SER A 427 -1.47 2.33 -5.75
C SER A 427 -0.69 1.24 -6.50
N LEU A 428 0.63 1.47 -6.73
CA LEU A 428 1.50 0.50 -7.39
C LEU A 428 1.59 -0.81 -6.61
N GLU A 429 1.82 -0.72 -5.30
CA GLU A 429 1.93 -1.88 -4.41
C GLU A 429 0.62 -2.67 -4.35
N ALA A 430 -0.51 -1.97 -4.20
CA ALA A 430 -1.84 -2.58 -4.16
C ALA A 430 -2.17 -3.35 -5.45
N ILE A 431 -1.94 -2.72 -6.61
CA ILE A 431 -2.21 -3.35 -7.90
C ILE A 431 -1.29 -4.57 -8.12
N ARG A 432 0.01 -4.45 -7.79
CA ARG A 432 0.94 -5.60 -7.88
C ARG A 432 0.48 -6.78 -7.03
N LYS A 433 0.05 -6.52 -5.79
CA LYS A 433 -0.44 -7.56 -4.89
C LYS A 433 -1.68 -8.25 -5.47
N MET A 434 -2.64 -7.48 -5.98
CA MET A 434 -3.84 -8.04 -6.60
C MET A 434 -3.53 -8.83 -7.88
N LEU A 435 -2.64 -8.33 -8.74
CA LEU A 435 -2.24 -9.05 -9.96
C LEU A 435 -1.52 -10.36 -9.64
N ASN A 436 -0.66 -10.36 -8.63
CA ASN A 436 0.00 -11.58 -8.17
C ASN A 436 -1.02 -12.60 -7.63
N ARG A 437 -2.04 -12.14 -6.89
CA ARG A 437 -3.14 -13.00 -6.41
C ARG A 437 -3.93 -13.60 -7.58
N VAL A 438 -4.34 -12.77 -8.55
CA VAL A 438 -5.02 -13.24 -9.77
C VAL A 438 -4.15 -14.25 -10.52
N THR A 439 -2.85 -13.99 -10.65
CA THR A 439 -1.91 -14.90 -11.30
C THR A 439 -1.80 -16.23 -10.53
N ALA A 440 -1.79 -16.20 -9.21
CA ALA A 440 -1.77 -17.40 -8.38
C ALA A 440 -3.08 -18.20 -8.48
N GLU A 441 -4.23 -17.53 -8.45
CA GLU A 441 -5.56 -18.15 -8.63
C GLU A 441 -5.73 -18.81 -9.99
N LEU A 442 -5.25 -18.16 -11.06
CA LEU A 442 -5.34 -18.65 -12.43
C LEU A 442 -4.20 -19.61 -12.80
N GLY A 443 -3.06 -19.51 -12.12
CA GLY A 443 -1.85 -20.33 -12.38
C GLY A 443 -2.02 -21.82 -12.11
N ALA A 444 -3.10 -22.22 -11.43
CA ALA A 444 -3.50 -23.63 -11.28
C ALA A 444 -4.00 -24.27 -12.60
N ARG A 445 -4.26 -23.48 -13.65
CA ARG A 445 -4.69 -23.93 -14.97
C ARG A 445 -3.54 -23.76 -15.96
N ALA A 446 -2.97 -24.87 -16.42
CA ALA A 446 -1.80 -24.90 -17.30
C ALA A 446 -2.02 -24.32 -18.72
N ASP A 447 -3.27 -24.16 -19.12
CA ASP A 447 -3.72 -23.72 -20.45
C ASP A 447 -3.90 -22.20 -20.57
N LEU A 448 -3.83 -21.45 -19.44
CA LEU A 448 -4.01 -20.01 -19.45
C LEU A 448 -2.68 -19.24 -19.55
N PRO A 449 -2.65 -18.08 -20.23
CA PRO A 449 -1.46 -17.24 -20.29
C PRO A 449 -1.12 -16.69 -18.90
N ARG A 450 0.16 -16.79 -18.50
CA ARG A 450 0.63 -16.21 -17.24
C ARG A 450 0.79 -14.69 -17.38
N LEU A 451 0.27 -13.95 -16.42
CA LEU A 451 0.42 -12.51 -16.33
C LEU A 451 1.84 -12.20 -15.83
N ASN A 452 2.60 -11.42 -16.59
CA ASN A 452 3.96 -11.02 -16.22
C ASN A 452 4.07 -9.49 -16.19
N ILE A 453 4.41 -8.93 -15.02
CA ILE A 453 4.68 -7.50 -14.89
C ILE A 453 6.11 -7.24 -15.36
N VAL A 454 6.25 -6.76 -16.60
CA VAL A 454 7.54 -6.46 -17.23
C VAL A 454 8.20 -5.24 -16.59
N HIS A 455 7.40 -4.20 -16.33
CA HIS A 455 7.85 -2.97 -15.70
C HIS A 455 6.74 -2.36 -14.85
N ALA A 456 7.11 -1.78 -13.72
CA ALA A 456 6.18 -1.09 -12.83
C ALA A 456 6.85 0.15 -12.24
N ALA A 457 6.24 1.33 -12.42
CA ALA A 457 6.79 2.60 -11.95
C ALA A 457 5.70 3.64 -11.67
N VAL A 458 6.05 4.62 -10.84
CA VAL A 458 5.20 5.79 -10.54
C VAL A 458 5.49 6.92 -11.52
N GLY A 459 4.44 7.57 -12.00
CA GLY A 459 4.49 8.73 -12.89
C GLY A 459 3.82 8.49 -14.22
N GLU A 460 3.84 9.50 -15.10
CA GLU A 460 3.19 9.48 -16.40
C GLU A 460 3.72 8.39 -17.33
N ILE A 461 2.87 7.95 -18.26
CA ILE A 461 3.28 7.06 -19.36
C ILE A 461 4.01 7.88 -20.40
N ASN A 462 5.27 7.53 -20.67
CA ASN A 462 6.16 8.22 -21.60
C ASN A 462 6.53 7.36 -22.82
N GLU A 463 7.30 7.93 -23.76
CA GLU A 463 7.75 7.24 -24.96
C GLU A 463 8.60 5.98 -24.67
N SER A 464 9.43 6.03 -23.62
CA SER A 464 10.27 4.90 -23.24
C SER A 464 9.43 3.70 -22.79
N ASP A 465 8.28 3.95 -22.14
CA ASP A 465 7.34 2.90 -21.75
C ASP A 465 6.72 2.24 -22.99
N VAL A 466 6.39 3.05 -24.03
CA VAL A 466 5.85 2.54 -25.30
C VAL A 466 6.91 1.70 -26.05
N LEU A 467 8.18 2.15 -26.07
CA LEU A 467 9.26 1.38 -26.66
C LEU A 467 9.47 0.04 -25.94
N LEU A 468 9.42 0.05 -24.62
CA LEU A 468 9.54 -1.17 -23.82
C LEU A 468 8.36 -2.12 -24.07
N ALA A 469 7.13 -1.58 -24.19
CA ALA A 469 5.93 -2.36 -24.51
C ALA A 469 6.05 -3.02 -25.90
N THR A 470 6.55 -2.29 -26.89
CA THR A 470 6.79 -2.81 -28.23
C THR A 470 7.79 -3.99 -28.20
N ALA A 471 8.92 -3.83 -27.48
CA ALA A 471 9.94 -4.85 -27.38
C ALA A 471 9.46 -6.13 -26.66
N GLY A 472 8.60 -5.97 -25.65
CA GLY A 472 8.07 -7.06 -24.84
C GLY A 472 6.69 -7.58 -25.28
N ASN A 473 6.13 -7.10 -26.39
CA ASN A 473 4.74 -7.37 -26.82
C ASN A 473 3.76 -7.26 -25.64
N SER A 474 3.84 -6.14 -24.92
CA SER A 474 3.15 -5.91 -23.64
C SER A 474 2.11 -4.81 -23.78
N VAL A 475 1.08 -4.86 -22.92
CA VAL A 475 0.07 -3.80 -22.80
C VAL A 475 0.51 -2.81 -21.72
N ILE A 476 0.27 -1.51 -21.94
CA ILE A 476 0.52 -0.48 -20.95
C ILE A 476 -0.76 -0.20 -20.19
N ILE A 477 -0.67 -0.29 -18.86
CA ILE A 477 -1.76 -0.01 -17.95
C ILE A 477 -1.40 1.22 -17.11
N GLY A 478 -2.23 2.26 -17.23
CA GLY A 478 -2.16 3.45 -16.41
C GLY A 478 -3.25 3.42 -15.33
N PHE A 479 -2.87 3.66 -14.08
CA PHE A 479 -3.82 3.80 -13.00
C PHE A 479 -3.79 5.23 -12.45
N ASN A 480 -4.93 5.91 -12.57
CA ASN A 480 -5.13 7.31 -12.20
C ASN A 480 -4.14 8.31 -12.85
N ILE A 481 -3.54 7.90 -13.97
CA ILE A 481 -2.60 8.72 -14.75
C ILE A 481 -2.98 8.73 -16.22
N ARG A 482 -2.36 9.66 -16.95
CA ARG A 482 -2.53 9.76 -18.40
C ARG A 482 -1.21 9.61 -19.13
N PRO A 483 -1.27 9.11 -20.36
CA PRO A 483 -0.13 9.13 -21.25
C PRO A 483 0.17 10.57 -21.71
N THR A 484 1.47 10.86 -21.90
CA THR A 484 1.90 12.10 -22.53
C THR A 484 1.42 12.14 -23.99
N THR A 485 1.26 13.34 -24.55
CA THR A 485 0.84 13.50 -25.96
C THR A 485 1.78 12.77 -26.93
N GLN A 486 3.07 12.74 -26.61
CA GLN A 486 4.08 12.02 -27.40
C GLN A 486 3.92 10.52 -27.28
N ALA A 487 3.69 9.98 -26.07
CA ALA A 487 3.42 8.56 -25.85
C ALA A 487 2.18 8.07 -26.62
N ILE A 488 1.11 8.89 -26.69
CA ILE A 488 -0.09 8.55 -27.47
C ILE A 488 0.22 8.41 -28.96
N LYS A 489 1.00 9.37 -29.51
CA LYS A 489 1.41 9.34 -30.93
C LYS A 489 2.26 8.10 -31.24
N GLU A 490 3.24 7.84 -30.39
CA GLU A 490 4.15 6.70 -30.54
C GLU A 490 3.44 5.36 -30.38
N ALA A 491 2.51 5.24 -29.43
CA ALA A 491 1.69 4.06 -29.21
C ALA A 491 0.82 3.73 -30.44
N ARG A 492 0.21 4.76 -31.06
CA ARG A 492 -0.54 4.58 -32.31
C ARG A 492 0.35 4.13 -33.47
N HIS A 493 1.55 4.73 -33.60
CA HIS A 493 2.51 4.37 -34.64
C HIS A 493 3.02 2.93 -34.50
N ARG A 494 3.20 2.46 -33.26
CA ARG A 494 3.71 1.11 -32.96
C ARG A 494 2.63 0.08 -32.66
N ASN A 495 1.36 0.49 -32.74
CA ASN A 495 0.21 -0.37 -32.43
C ASN A 495 0.25 -0.96 -31.00
N VAL A 496 0.71 -0.17 -30.03
CA VAL A 496 0.74 -0.54 -28.60
C VAL A 496 -0.54 -0.09 -27.93
N GLU A 497 -1.20 -0.99 -27.23
CA GLU A 497 -2.42 -0.70 -26.49
C GLU A 497 -2.09 -0.04 -25.15
N ILE A 498 -2.72 1.12 -24.86
CA ILE A 498 -2.65 1.83 -23.59
C ILE A 498 -4.06 1.84 -22.99
N LYS A 499 -4.23 1.22 -21.83
CA LYS A 499 -5.46 1.25 -21.04
C LYS A 499 -5.27 2.08 -19.79
N THR A 500 -6.24 2.93 -19.47
CA THR A 500 -6.22 3.75 -18.26
C THR A 500 -7.43 3.45 -17.39
N TYR A 501 -7.19 3.26 -16.09
CA TYR A 501 -8.21 2.94 -15.11
C TYR A 501 -8.14 3.93 -13.96
N ARG A 502 -9.27 4.12 -13.26
CA ARG A 502 -9.39 4.94 -12.07
C ARG A 502 -9.85 4.15 -10.85
N ILE A 503 -10.51 3.03 -11.09
CA ILE A 503 -10.99 2.14 -10.05
C ILE A 503 -10.20 0.83 -10.16
N ILE A 504 -9.60 0.40 -9.05
CA ILE A 504 -8.72 -0.78 -9.01
C ILE A 504 -9.45 -2.07 -9.42
N TYR A 505 -10.73 -2.18 -9.12
CA TYR A 505 -11.55 -3.35 -9.48
C TYR A 505 -11.73 -3.50 -10.97
N GLU A 506 -12.03 -2.41 -11.68
CA GLU A 506 -12.20 -2.42 -13.14
C GLU A 506 -10.94 -2.93 -13.83
N LEU A 507 -9.77 -2.48 -13.33
CA LEU A 507 -8.48 -2.93 -13.81
C LEU A 507 -8.28 -4.44 -13.61
N VAL A 508 -8.55 -4.93 -12.41
CA VAL A 508 -8.36 -6.35 -12.07
C VAL A 508 -9.34 -7.24 -12.83
N ASP A 509 -10.59 -6.84 -12.91
CA ASP A 509 -11.63 -7.60 -13.63
C ASP A 509 -11.35 -7.65 -15.13
N ASP A 510 -10.90 -6.56 -15.73
CA ASP A 510 -10.53 -6.53 -17.15
C ASP A 510 -9.33 -7.46 -17.42
N LEU A 511 -8.31 -7.41 -16.58
CA LEU A 511 -7.16 -8.31 -16.73
C LEU A 511 -7.55 -9.77 -16.51
N ARG A 512 -8.42 -10.06 -15.56
CA ARG A 512 -8.96 -11.40 -15.34
C ARG A 512 -9.70 -11.91 -16.58
N ARG A 513 -10.53 -11.08 -17.22
CA ARG A 513 -11.22 -11.41 -18.47
C ARG A 513 -10.25 -11.67 -19.61
N VAL A 514 -9.23 -10.83 -19.76
CA VAL A 514 -8.19 -11.01 -20.80
C VAL A 514 -7.46 -12.34 -20.61
N VAL A 515 -7.05 -12.68 -19.39
CA VAL A 515 -6.36 -13.94 -19.09
C VAL A 515 -7.27 -15.15 -19.33
N LEU A 516 -8.57 -15.05 -18.99
CA LEU A 516 -9.55 -16.12 -19.22
C LEU A 516 -9.95 -16.28 -20.69
N GLY A 517 -9.41 -15.46 -21.60
CA GLY A 517 -9.82 -15.47 -23.01
C GLY A 517 -11.26 -15.00 -23.25
N GLN A 518 -11.89 -14.43 -22.23
CA GLN A 518 -13.24 -13.86 -22.29
C GLN A 518 -13.18 -12.38 -22.66
N ALA A 519 -12.29 -12.00 -23.58
CA ALA A 519 -12.21 -10.63 -24.03
C ALA A 519 -13.55 -10.22 -24.66
N VAL A 520 -14.43 -9.69 -23.85
CA VAL A 520 -15.55 -8.90 -24.34
C VAL A 520 -14.90 -7.67 -24.97
N LEU A 521 -15.20 -7.44 -26.23
CA LEU A 521 -14.84 -6.23 -26.96
C LEU A 521 -15.26 -5.02 -26.11
N ALA A 522 -14.31 -4.44 -25.38
CA ALA A 522 -14.56 -3.28 -24.55
C ALA A 522 -14.97 -2.10 -25.46
N ASP A 523 -15.93 -1.33 -25.02
CA ASP A 523 -16.30 -0.08 -25.68
C ASP A 523 -15.03 0.76 -25.88
N ARG A 524 -14.71 1.09 -27.12
CA ARG A 524 -13.47 1.81 -27.46
C ARG A 524 -13.73 3.30 -27.34
N GLU A 525 -12.98 3.97 -26.45
CA GLU A 525 -13.02 5.43 -26.38
C GLU A 525 -12.23 6.01 -27.56
N GLU A 526 -12.90 6.75 -28.40
CA GLU A 526 -12.28 7.50 -29.49
C GLU A 526 -12.09 8.95 -29.07
N PHE A 527 -10.83 9.38 -29.00
CA PHE A 527 -10.50 10.77 -28.74
C PHE A 527 -10.97 11.66 -29.89
N LEU A 528 -11.73 12.70 -29.58
CA LEU A 528 -12.26 13.64 -30.55
C LEU A 528 -11.43 14.91 -30.62
N GLY A 529 -11.08 15.51 -29.47
CA GLY A 529 -10.32 16.76 -29.46
C GLY A 529 -10.04 17.29 -28.05
N ARG A 530 -9.15 18.30 -28.01
CA ARG A 530 -8.71 18.96 -26.77
C ARG A 530 -8.88 20.48 -26.90
N ALA A 531 -9.42 21.12 -25.85
CA ALA A 531 -9.60 22.57 -25.78
C ALA A 531 -9.09 23.13 -24.45
N LEU A 532 -8.30 24.19 -24.51
CA LEU A 532 -7.76 24.91 -23.34
C LEU A 532 -8.76 26.00 -22.91
N VAL A 533 -9.09 26.02 -21.61
CA VAL A 533 -9.93 27.08 -21.01
C VAL A 533 -9.11 28.37 -20.88
N ARG A 534 -9.50 29.41 -21.61
CA ARG A 534 -8.87 30.72 -21.55
C ARG A 534 -9.58 31.67 -20.59
N LYS A 535 -10.90 31.56 -20.47
CA LYS A 535 -11.72 32.43 -19.62
C LYS A 535 -12.99 31.72 -19.15
N VAL A 536 -13.40 32.00 -17.92
CA VAL A 536 -14.63 31.42 -17.35
C VAL A 536 -15.67 32.51 -17.13
N PHE A 537 -16.90 32.30 -17.60
CA PHE A 537 -18.03 33.19 -17.48
C PHE A 537 -19.13 32.54 -16.61
N SER A 538 -19.49 33.21 -15.54
CA SER A 538 -20.62 32.77 -14.70
C SER A 538 -21.89 33.48 -15.13
N ILE A 539 -22.87 32.73 -15.64
CA ILE A 539 -24.15 33.27 -16.12
C ILE A 539 -25.25 32.89 -15.12
N SER A 540 -25.90 33.91 -14.53
CA SER A 540 -27.03 33.70 -13.61
C SER A 540 -28.12 32.85 -14.26
N LYS A 541 -28.55 31.77 -13.61
CA LYS A 541 -29.55 30.77 -14.04
C LYS A 541 -29.11 29.74 -15.10
N VAL A 542 -27.90 29.82 -15.65
CA VAL A 542 -27.43 28.87 -16.69
C VAL A 542 -26.24 28.05 -16.19
N GLY A 543 -25.39 28.62 -15.33
CA GLY A 543 -24.18 27.97 -14.84
C GLY A 543 -22.89 28.61 -15.36
N GLN A 544 -21.79 27.87 -15.25
CA GLN A 544 -20.49 28.31 -15.75
C GLN A 544 -20.32 27.94 -17.24
N VAL A 545 -19.89 28.88 -18.04
CA VAL A 545 -19.53 28.72 -19.45
C VAL A 545 -18.04 28.98 -19.59
N ALA A 546 -17.30 28.03 -20.09
CA ALA A 546 -15.86 28.14 -20.34
C ALA A 546 -15.63 28.65 -21.77
N GLY A 547 -14.93 29.77 -21.91
CA GLY A 547 -14.37 30.24 -23.18
C GLY A 547 -13.09 29.48 -23.47
N CYS A 548 -13.13 28.57 -24.44
CA CYS A 548 -12.06 27.65 -24.75
C CYS A 548 -11.46 27.87 -26.12
N PHE A 549 -10.20 27.48 -26.29
CA PHE A 549 -9.51 27.43 -27.58
C PHE A 549 -9.19 25.97 -27.91
N VAL A 550 -9.61 25.51 -29.10
CA VAL A 550 -9.40 24.11 -29.54
C VAL A 550 -7.95 23.95 -30.04
N GLU A 551 -7.15 23.21 -29.27
CA GLU A 551 -5.74 22.95 -29.57
C GLU A 551 -5.53 21.75 -30.50
N GLU A 552 -6.37 20.73 -30.38
CA GLU A 552 -6.22 19.48 -31.14
C GLU A 552 -7.60 18.85 -31.43
N GLY A 553 -7.74 18.27 -32.63
CA GLY A 553 -8.94 17.59 -33.06
C GLY A 553 -10.15 18.48 -33.21
N ARG A 554 -11.32 18.00 -32.80
CA ARG A 554 -12.59 18.75 -32.83
C ARG A 554 -13.39 18.52 -31.55
N ILE A 555 -14.13 19.51 -31.12
CA ILE A 555 -15.05 19.41 -29.99
C ILE A 555 -16.47 19.23 -30.56
N VAL A 556 -17.19 18.23 -30.08
CA VAL A 556 -18.54 17.88 -30.59
C VAL A 556 -19.56 18.06 -29.46
N ARG A 557 -20.70 18.68 -29.77
CA ARG A 557 -21.82 18.81 -28.83
C ARG A 557 -22.36 17.43 -28.44
N ASN A 558 -22.75 17.27 -27.18
CA ASN A 558 -23.22 16.02 -26.56
C ASN A 558 -22.16 14.93 -26.42
N ALA A 559 -20.91 15.14 -26.84
CA ALA A 559 -19.81 14.23 -26.57
C ALA A 559 -19.49 14.20 -25.06
N ARG A 560 -18.89 13.11 -24.61
CA ARG A 560 -18.31 13.07 -23.27
C ARG A 560 -17.06 13.92 -23.21
N CYS A 561 -16.89 14.61 -22.11
CA CYS A 561 -15.78 15.52 -21.89
C CYS A 561 -15.19 15.31 -20.50
N ARG A 562 -13.87 15.30 -20.44
CA ARG A 562 -13.10 15.28 -19.20
C ARG A 562 -12.53 16.66 -18.96
N LEU A 563 -12.73 17.17 -17.75
CA LEU A 563 -12.09 18.38 -17.25
C LEU A 563 -10.75 17.99 -16.62
N LEU A 564 -9.67 18.53 -17.15
CA LEU A 564 -8.30 18.29 -16.69
C LEU A 564 -7.74 19.55 -16.06
N ARG A 565 -7.15 19.41 -14.88
CA ARG A 565 -6.36 20.45 -14.21
C ARG A 565 -5.00 19.84 -13.85
N ASP A 566 -3.91 20.45 -14.32
CA ASP A 566 -2.55 19.93 -14.13
C ASP A 566 -2.40 18.44 -14.57
N ASN A 567 -3.04 18.06 -15.67
CA ASN A 567 -3.14 16.70 -16.19
C ASN A 567 -3.88 15.69 -15.29
N VAL A 568 -4.53 16.15 -14.22
CA VAL A 568 -5.41 15.34 -13.37
C VAL A 568 -6.85 15.56 -13.83
N ILE A 569 -7.63 14.48 -13.93
CA ILE A 569 -9.05 14.57 -14.25
C ILE A 569 -9.80 15.02 -13.01
N ILE A 570 -10.41 16.20 -13.08
CA ILE A 570 -11.24 16.76 -12.00
C ILE A 570 -12.69 16.28 -12.12
N ALA A 571 -13.21 16.24 -13.34
CA ALA A 571 -14.58 15.82 -13.57
C ALA A 571 -14.76 15.16 -14.94
N GLU A 572 -15.78 14.31 -15.06
CA GLU A 572 -16.30 13.80 -16.33
C GLU A 572 -17.76 14.21 -16.48
N ALA A 573 -18.08 14.81 -17.59
CA ALA A 573 -19.43 15.30 -17.88
C ALA A 573 -19.73 15.26 -19.39
N ARG A 574 -20.98 15.50 -19.74
CA ARG A 574 -21.33 15.74 -21.15
C ARG A 574 -21.28 17.21 -21.48
N ILE A 575 -20.95 17.52 -22.72
CA ILE A 575 -21.03 18.87 -23.25
C ILE A 575 -22.50 19.19 -23.49
N SER A 576 -23.10 19.97 -22.58
CA SER A 576 -24.50 20.38 -22.67
C SER A 576 -24.75 21.47 -23.71
N SER A 577 -23.80 22.41 -23.85
CA SER A 577 -23.88 23.47 -24.86
C SER A 577 -22.51 23.73 -25.46
N LEU A 578 -22.50 23.93 -26.80
CA LEU A 578 -21.33 24.29 -27.56
C LEU A 578 -21.69 25.50 -28.44
N LYS A 579 -21.03 26.64 -28.20
CA LYS A 579 -21.31 27.88 -28.90
C LYS A 579 -20.05 28.45 -29.55
N ARG A 580 -20.22 29.02 -30.74
CA ARG A 580 -19.19 29.84 -31.37
C ARG A 580 -19.76 31.26 -31.55
N PHE A 581 -19.10 32.24 -30.90
CA PHE A 581 -19.63 33.60 -30.71
C PHE A 581 -20.98 33.58 -29.97
N LYS A 582 -22.11 33.71 -30.63
CA LYS A 582 -23.46 33.67 -30.04
C LYS A 582 -24.35 32.56 -30.58
N GLU A 583 -23.84 31.79 -31.55
CA GLU A 583 -24.59 30.74 -32.24
C GLU A 583 -24.28 29.36 -31.69
N ASP A 584 -25.29 28.54 -31.53
CA ASP A 584 -25.14 27.11 -31.16
C ASP A 584 -24.60 26.34 -32.36
N VAL A 585 -23.51 25.61 -32.17
CA VAL A 585 -22.86 24.79 -33.21
C VAL A 585 -22.82 23.34 -32.84
N ARG A 586 -22.75 22.46 -33.83
CA ARG A 586 -22.66 21.01 -33.61
C ARG A 586 -21.24 20.56 -33.28
N GLU A 587 -20.26 21.18 -33.93
CA GLU A 587 -18.83 20.89 -33.73
C GLU A 587 -17.97 22.14 -33.95
N VAL A 588 -16.79 22.16 -33.34
CA VAL A 588 -15.76 23.20 -33.50
C VAL A 588 -14.42 22.55 -33.74
N GLU A 589 -13.77 22.91 -34.84
CA GLU A 589 -12.47 22.37 -35.25
C GLU A 589 -11.29 23.06 -34.56
N LYS A 590 -10.11 22.43 -34.69
CA LYS A 590 -8.83 22.96 -34.22
C LYS A 590 -8.60 24.39 -34.70
N GLY A 591 -8.06 25.25 -33.78
CA GLY A 591 -7.68 26.64 -34.07
C GLY A 591 -8.79 27.65 -33.86
N TYR A 592 -9.99 27.25 -33.49
CA TYR A 592 -11.10 28.15 -33.22
C TYR A 592 -11.42 28.26 -31.73
N GLU A 593 -11.97 29.43 -31.37
CA GLU A 593 -12.50 29.67 -30.03
C GLU A 593 -13.97 29.26 -29.94
N CYS A 594 -14.36 28.71 -28.79
CA CYS A 594 -15.72 28.29 -28.51
C CYS A 594 -16.10 28.46 -27.05
N GLY A 595 -17.39 28.55 -26.78
CA GLY A 595 -17.97 28.49 -25.44
C GLY A 595 -18.48 27.09 -25.14
N ILE A 596 -17.96 26.44 -24.11
CA ILE A 596 -18.34 25.09 -23.70
C ILE A 596 -19.02 25.15 -22.33
N MET A 597 -20.14 24.45 -22.20
CA MET A 597 -20.80 24.25 -20.91
C MET A 597 -20.90 22.74 -20.65
N LEU A 598 -20.49 22.32 -19.47
CA LEU A 598 -20.57 20.95 -19.01
C LEU A 598 -21.82 20.73 -18.14
N GLU A 599 -22.36 19.52 -18.16
CA GLU A 599 -23.46 19.13 -17.26
C GLU A 599 -22.96 18.96 -15.84
N ASN A 600 -23.61 19.61 -14.86
CA ASN A 600 -23.34 19.43 -13.42
C ASN A 600 -21.90 19.74 -12.94
N VAL A 601 -21.13 20.49 -13.71
CA VAL A 601 -19.77 20.91 -13.32
C VAL A 601 -19.77 22.42 -13.07
N THR A 602 -19.37 22.80 -11.84
CA THR A 602 -19.33 24.19 -11.38
C THR A 602 -17.95 24.70 -10.99
N ASP A 603 -16.92 23.83 -10.92
CA ASP A 603 -15.54 24.22 -10.59
C ASP A 603 -14.64 24.19 -11.83
N ILE A 604 -14.87 25.10 -12.77
CA ILE A 604 -14.01 25.29 -13.94
C ILE A 604 -13.11 26.50 -13.68
N LYS A 605 -11.80 26.39 -13.97
CA LYS A 605 -10.80 27.45 -13.80
C LYS A 605 -10.08 27.77 -15.11
N GLU A 606 -9.52 28.98 -15.18
CA GLU A 606 -8.64 29.34 -16.29
C GLU A 606 -7.37 28.48 -16.27
N GLY A 607 -6.98 27.95 -17.43
CA GLY A 607 -5.87 26.98 -17.56
C GLY A 607 -6.30 25.51 -17.53
N ASP A 608 -7.56 25.21 -17.21
CA ASP A 608 -8.08 23.84 -17.32
C ASP A 608 -8.13 23.39 -18.78
N VAL A 609 -8.08 22.09 -19.00
CA VAL A 609 -8.13 21.48 -20.34
C VAL A 609 -9.35 20.60 -20.45
N PHE A 610 -10.15 20.81 -21.49
CA PHE A 610 -11.26 19.93 -21.85
C PHE A 610 -10.81 18.91 -22.88
N GLU A 611 -11.03 17.63 -22.58
CA GLU A 611 -10.76 16.53 -23.50
C GLU A 611 -12.06 15.84 -23.88
N SER A 612 -12.45 16.00 -25.15
CA SER A 612 -13.68 15.42 -25.70
C SER A 612 -13.40 14.03 -26.28
N TYR A 613 -14.27 13.06 -25.98
CA TYR A 613 -14.20 11.70 -26.51
C TYR A 613 -15.58 11.10 -26.76
N GLN A 614 -15.62 10.08 -27.63
CA GLN A 614 -16.81 9.32 -27.94
C GLN A 614 -16.59 7.85 -27.60
N VAL A 615 -17.61 7.22 -27.01
CA VAL A 615 -17.59 5.78 -26.74
C VAL A 615 -18.18 5.08 -27.96
N VAL A 616 -17.34 4.39 -28.71
CA VAL A 616 -17.77 3.55 -29.84
C VAL A 616 -18.02 2.15 -29.34
N LYS A 617 -19.30 1.72 -29.32
CA LYS A 617 -19.66 0.34 -29.05
C LYS A 617 -19.16 -0.55 -30.19
N SER A 618 -18.29 -1.49 -29.89
CA SER A 618 -17.91 -2.51 -30.85
C SER A 618 -19.10 -3.45 -31.06
N SER A 619 -19.91 -3.17 -32.08
CA SER A 619 -20.91 -4.12 -32.59
C SER A 619 -20.15 -5.37 -33.06
N GLY A 620 -20.39 -6.51 -32.40
CA GLY A 620 -19.84 -7.78 -32.82
C GLY A 620 -20.35 -8.14 -34.21
N GLU A 621 -19.52 -7.94 -35.22
CA GLU A 621 -19.71 -8.64 -36.49
C GLU A 621 -19.32 -10.10 -36.26
N SER A 622 -20.33 -10.96 -36.30
CA SER A 622 -20.19 -12.41 -36.41
C SER A 622 -19.32 -12.74 -37.62
N ALA A 623 -18.15 -13.33 -37.39
CA ALA A 623 -17.37 -13.94 -38.46
C ALA A 623 -18.24 -14.98 -39.22
N PRO A 624 -18.26 -15.01 -40.57
CA PRO A 624 -18.93 -16.04 -41.32
C PRO A 624 -18.21 -17.38 -41.13
N ALA A 625 -19.02 -18.45 -41.09
CA ALA A 625 -18.70 -19.86 -40.86
C ALA A 625 -17.58 -20.44 -41.73
#